data_e05420d0d0c85d7a171987a1981b87b1
#
_entry.id   e05420d0d0c85d7a171987a1981b87b1
#
_cell.length_a   1.000
_cell.length_b   1.000
_cell.length_c   1.000
_cell.angle_alpha   90.00
_cell.angle_beta   90.00
_cell.angle_gamma   90.00
#
_symmetry.space_group_name_H-M   'P 1'
#
loop_
_entity.id
_entity.type
_entity.pdbx_description
1 polymer ?
#
loop_
_entity_poly.entity_id
_entity_poly.type
_entity_poly.pdbx_seq_one_letter_code
_entity_poly.pdbx_strand_id
1 'polypeptide(L)'
;MYKSQAVCDGGDLDCGSGLLLIIKKSMDPLAEGEILEVRSREKTVEEDLPAWCRMVKHSFLGSEPGDNTTCYFIRKGNGAQSDLIKDLEAAKGYQWSVRVQGNENLTAKIHARNHTLLAGQPADFSAKVEAPSAIDFFLGSLASCLIVGFKAQASKRNVTIDNGELTLKASIDNVLYHMELEDEGSPKISKISGTYYLSSPADEGLLEEIWNNTLKRSPIYQTLRETVEIDIKLSIVF
;
A
#
# COMPACT_ATOMS: atom_id res chain seq x y z
N MET A 1 -25.94 -21.45 -8.28
CA MET A 1 -25.16 -21.22 -7.03
C MET A 1 -24.06 -22.27 -6.95
N TYR A 2 -22.82 -21.86 -7.07
CA TYR A 2 -21.68 -22.77 -7.00
C TYR A 2 -21.39 -23.13 -5.54
N LYS A 3 -21.05 -24.39 -5.27
CA LYS A 3 -20.64 -24.82 -3.91
C LYS A 3 -19.12 -24.75 -3.85
N SER A 4 -18.59 -23.72 -3.18
CA SER A 4 -17.15 -23.53 -2.97
C SER A 4 -16.63 -24.40 -1.81
N GLN A 5 -15.40 -24.87 -1.90
CA GLN A 5 -14.70 -25.62 -0.88
C GLN A 5 -13.80 -24.70 -0.04
N ALA A 6 -13.41 -23.54 -0.57
CA ALA A 6 -12.68 -22.50 0.14
C ALA A 6 -13.15 -21.12 -0.29
N VAL A 7 -12.89 -20.13 0.57
CA VAL A 7 -13.20 -18.71 0.33
C VAL A 7 -11.91 -17.90 0.47
N CYS A 8 -11.68 -17.00 -0.47
CA CYS A 8 -10.59 -16.02 -0.49
C CYS A 8 -11.21 -14.62 -0.45
N ASP A 9 -10.96 -13.85 0.60
CA ASP A 9 -11.37 -12.45 0.65
C ASP A 9 -10.22 -11.56 0.16
N GLY A 10 -10.42 -10.94 -1.00
CA GLY A 10 -9.49 -10.01 -1.63
C GLY A 10 -9.70 -8.56 -1.21
N GLY A 11 -10.85 -8.25 -0.59
CA GLY A 11 -11.17 -6.87 -0.21
C GLY A 11 -11.17 -5.93 -1.41
N ASP A 12 -10.43 -4.83 -1.28
CA ASP A 12 -10.24 -3.81 -2.33
C ASP A 12 -8.95 -4.00 -3.14
N LEU A 13 -8.31 -5.18 -3.05
CA LEU A 13 -7.11 -5.47 -3.83
C LEU A 13 -7.47 -5.74 -5.29
N ASP A 14 -6.75 -5.11 -6.20
CA ASP A 14 -6.73 -5.46 -7.61
C ASP A 14 -5.74 -6.61 -7.90
N CYS A 15 -5.76 -7.12 -9.12
CA CYS A 15 -4.87 -8.18 -9.57
C CYS A 15 -3.39 -7.79 -9.49
N GLY A 16 -3.06 -6.52 -9.67
CA GLY A 16 -1.70 -5.97 -9.59
C GLY A 16 -1.19 -5.75 -8.16
N SER A 17 -2.07 -5.53 -7.18
CA SER A 17 -1.71 -5.27 -5.78
C SER A 17 -1.61 -6.51 -4.91
N GLY A 18 -1.57 -7.69 -5.49
CA GLY A 18 -1.32 -8.95 -4.78
C GLY A 18 -2.53 -9.86 -4.60
N LEU A 19 -3.70 -9.52 -5.14
CA LEU A 19 -4.87 -10.38 -5.12
C LEU A 19 -4.55 -11.76 -5.72
N LEU A 20 -3.85 -11.81 -6.85
CA LEU A 20 -3.50 -13.07 -7.51
C LEU A 20 -2.61 -13.97 -6.63
N LEU A 21 -1.72 -13.41 -5.81
CA LEU A 21 -0.92 -14.19 -4.86
C LEU A 21 -1.78 -14.78 -3.74
N ILE A 22 -2.78 -14.03 -3.26
CA ILE A 22 -3.72 -14.50 -2.25
C ILE A 22 -4.59 -15.62 -2.83
N ILE A 23 -5.08 -15.45 -4.06
CA ILE A 23 -5.85 -16.47 -4.78
C ILE A 23 -5.03 -17.74 -4.95
N LYS A 24 -3.79 -17.65 -5.44
CA LYS A 24 -2.89 -18.79 -5.58
C LYS A 24 -2.67 -19.53 -4.26
N LYS A 25 -2.40 -18.77 -3.19
CA LYS A 25 -2.22 -19.35 -1.84
C LYS A 25 -3.48 -20.06 -1.34
N SER A 26 -4.66 -19.52 -1.62
CA SER A 26 -5.95 -20.10 -1.22
C SER A 26 -6.35 -21.30 -2.10
N MET A 27 -5.86 -21.32 -3.34
CA MET A 27 -6.05 -22.41 -4.30
C MET A 27 -5.13 -23.61 -4.01
N ASP A 28 -3.96 -23.37 -3.39
CA ASP A 28 -2.94 -24.40 -3.18
C ASP A 28 -3.45 -25.64 -2.43
N PRO A 29 -4.17 -25.53 -1.29
CA PRO A 29 -4.67 -26.68 -0.55
C PRO A 29 -5.85 -27.41 -1.21
N LEU A 30 -6.49 -26.82 -2.23
CA LEU A 30 -7.63 -27.43 -2.92
C LEU A 30 -7.19 -28.61 -3.81
N ALA A 31 -8.05 -29.60 -3.97
CA ALA A 31 -7.89 -30.64 -4.97
C ALA A 31 -8.27 -30.16 -6.37
N GLU A 32 -7.80 -30.86 -7.42
CA GLU A 32 -8.25 -30.59 -8.79
C GLU A 32 -9.76 -30.75 -8.92
N GLY A 33 -10.41 -29.80 -9.59
CA GLY A 33 -11.85 -29.76 -9.77
C GLY A 33 -12.61 -29.05 -8.65
N GLU A 34 -12.00 -28.80 -7.49
CA GLU A 34 -12.61 -28.04 -6.40
C GLU A 34 -12.69 -26.55 -6.74
N ILE A 35 -13.64 -25.85 -6.09
CA ILE A 35 -13.99 -24.47 -6.39
C ILE A 35 -13.56 -23.56 -5.25
N LEU A 36 -12.81 -22.49 -5.61
CA LEU A 36 -12.52 -21.35 -4.78
C LEU A 36 -13.54 -20.25 -5.05
N GLU A 37 -14.12 -19.68 -4.00
CA GLU A 37 -14.87 -18.44 -4.05
C GLU A 37 -13.94 -17.28 -3.72
N VAL A 38 -13.82 -16.32 -4.62
CA VAL A 38 -13.05 -15.09 -4.43
C VAL A 38 -14.00 -13.93 -4.26
N ARG A 39 -13.92 -13.26 -3.11
CA ARG A 39 -14.72 -12.06 -2.83
C ARG A 39 -13.87 -10.82 -3.08
N SER A 40 -14.39 -9.87 -3.86
CA SER A 40 -13.72 -8.60 -4.12
C SER A 40 -14.71 -7.46 -4.27
N ARG A 41 -14.29 -6.26 -3.82
CA ARG A 41 -14.99 -4.99 -4.08
C ARG A 41 -14.40 -4.23 -5.24
N GLU A 42 -13.22 -4.65 -5.73
CA GLU A 42 -12.52 -4.00 -6.83
C GLU A 42 -13.11 -4.43 -8.18
N LYS A 43 -13.57 -3.46 -8.96
CA LYS A 43 -14.30 -3.70 -10.22
C LYS A 43 -13.43 -4.27 -11.33
N THR A 44 -12.15 -3.93 -11.38
CA THR A 44 -11.22 -4.41 -12.43
C THR A 44 -11.01 -5.92 -12.36
N VAL A 45 -11.29 -6.55 -11.23
CA VAL A 45 -11.20 -8.00 -11.03
C VAL A 45 -12.14 -8.77 -11.97
N GLU A 46 -13.28 -8.19 -12.33
CA GLU A 46 -14.24 -8.81 -13.26
C GLU A 46 -13.64 -9.04 -14.66
N GLU A 47 -12.79 -8.13 -15.11
CA GLU A 47 -12.12 -8.21 -16.40
C GLU A 47 -10.83 -9.05 -16.35
N ASP A 48 -10.03 -8.88 -15.32
CA ASP A 48 -8.70 -9.46 -15.20
C ASP A 48 -8.73 -10.94 -14.80
N LEU A 49 -9.62 -11.32 -13.88
CA LEU A 49 -9.64 -12.66 -13.30
C LEU A 49 -9.93 -13.78 -14.32
N PRO A 50 -10.88 -13.61 -15.28
CA PRO A 50 -11.07 -14.60 -16.33
C PRO A 50 -9.85 -14.79 -17.23
N ALA A 51 -9.15 -13.69 -17.55
CA ALA A 51 -7.93 -13.73 -18.35
C ALA A 51 -6.80 -14.47 -17.63
N TRP A 52 -6.60 -14.17 -16.33
CA TRP A 52 -5.64 -14.86 -15.49
C TRP A 52 -5.97 -16.35 -15.36
N CYS A 53 -7.23 -16.73 -15.11
CA CYS A 53 -7.64 -18.12 -15.02
C CYS A 53 -7.25 -18.92 -16.27
N ARG A 54 -7.46 -18.35 -17.47
CA ARG A 54 -7.04 -18.99 -18.73
C ARG A 54 -5.54 -19.20 -18.81
N MET A 55 -4.77 -18.21 -18.38
CA MET A 55 -3.29 -18.24 -18.40
C MET A 55 -2.73 -19.34 -17.49
N VAL A 56 -3.32 -19.52 -16.30
CA VAL A 56 -2.86 -20.52 -15.32
C VAL A 56 -3.62 -21.85 -15.38
N LYS A 57 -4.42 -22.08 -16.42
CA LYS A 57 -5.19 -23.32 -16.64
C LYS A 57 -6.21 -23.64 -15.54
N HIS A 58 -6.77 -22.63 -14.92
CA HIS A 58 -7.96 -22.73 -14.08
C HIS A 58 -9.22 -22.41 -14.90
N SER A 59 -10.38 -22.86 -14.44
CA SER A 59 -11.66 -22.55 -15.08
C SER A 59 -12.39 -21.46 -14.30
N PHE A 60 -12.56 -20.29 -14.90
CA PHE A 60 -13.48 -19.29 -14.40
C PHE A 60 -14.92 -19.74 -14.64
N LEU A 61 -15.73 -19.85 -13.59
CA LEU A 61 -17.10 -20.38 -13.67
C LEU A 61 -18.16 -19.26 -13.78
N GLY A 62 -17.83 -18.06 -13.32
CA GLY A 62 -18.72 -16.91 -13.32
C GLY A 62 -18.62 -16.09 -12.04
N SER A 63 -19.48 -15.07 -11.95
CA SER A 63 -19.60 -14.20 -10.78
C SER A 63 -21.04 -14.10 -10.32
N GLU A 64 -21.25 -13.85 -9.03
CA GLU A 64 -22.56 -13.59 -8.41
C GLU A 64 -22.43 -12.37 -7.49
N PRO A 65 -23.47 -11.50 -7.38
CA PRO A 65 -23.46 -10.42 -6.41
C PRO A 65 -23.52 -10.98 -4.98
N GLY A 66 -22.68 -10.45 -4.10
CA GLY A 66 -22.65 -10.71 -2.65
C GLY A 66 -23.00 -9.47 -1.85
N ASP A 67 -22.97 -9.58 -0.51
CA ASP A 67 -23.14 -8.45 0.39
C ASP A 67 -21.95 -7.49 0.26
N ASN A 68 -22.18 -6.36 -0.43
CA ASN A 68 -21.15 -5.31 -0.66
C ASN A 68 -19.87 -5.80 -1.37
N THR A 69 -19.92 -6.94 -2.06
CA THR A 69 -18.81 -7.55 -2.80
C THR A 69 -19.35 -8.23 -4.06
N THR A 70 -18.44 -8.56 -4.98
CA THR A 70 -18.72 -9.53 -6.05
C THR A 70 -18.00 -10.83 -5.70
N CYS A 71 -18.72 -11.94 -5.78
CA CYS A 71 -18.19 -13.29 -5.57
C CYS A 71 -17.85 -13.91 -6.92
N TYR A 72 -16.61 -14.27 -7.13
CA TYR A 72 -16.10 -14.93 -8.33
C TYR A 72 -15.79 -16.39 -8.02
N PHE A 73 -16.14 -17.31 -8.92
CA PHE A 73 -15.94 -18.75 -8.72
C PHE A 73 -14.91 -19.30 -9.69
N ILE A 74 -13.86 -19.93 -9.14
CA ILE A 74 -12.73 -20.48 -9.88
C ILE A 74 -12.62 -21.96 -9.56
N ARG A 75 -12.67 -22.82 -10.59
CA ARG A 75 -12.39 -24.26 -10.44
C ARG A 75 -10.91 -24.53 -10.65
N LYS A 76 -10.29 -25.24 -9.70
CA LYS A 76 -8.88 -25.62 -9.80
C LYS A 76 -8.64 -26.55 -10.97
N GLY A 77 -7.70 -26.19 -11.83
CA GLY A 77 -7.18 -27.06 -12.90
C GLY A 77 -5.86 -27.74 -12.50
N ASN A 78 -5.36 -28.63 -13.34
CA ASN A 78 -4.24 -29.54 -13.07
C ASN A 78 -2.83 -28.95 -13.28
N GLY A 79 -2.65 -27.65 -13.39
CA GLY A 79 -1.38 -27.05 -13.84
C GLY A 79 -0.58 -26.19 -12.86
N ALA A 80 -1.03 -25.97 -11.61
CA ALA A 80 -0.67 -24.76 -10.86
C ALA A 80 0.28 -24.91 -9.65
N GLN A 81 0.68 -26.10 -9.24
CA GLN A 81 1.36 -26.26 -7.94
C GLN A 81 2.84 -25.82 -7.94
N SER A 82 3.53 -25.90 -9.07
CA SER A 82 4.95 -25.50 -9.16
C SER A 82 5.18 -24.00 -9.29
N ASP A 83 4.16 -23.23 -9.69
CA ASP A 83 4.31 -21.80 -10.00
C ASP A 83 4.13 -20.89 -8.77
N LEU A 84 3.36 -21.33 -7.75
CA LEU A 84 3.15 -20.54 -6.54
C LEU A 84 4.47 -20.27 -5.78
N ILE A 85 5.29 -21.28 -5.59
CA ILE A 85 6.58 -21.15 -4.87
C ILE A 85 7.49 -20.17 -5.62
N LYS A 86 7.59 -20.32 -6.94
CA LYS A 86 8.39 -19.41 -7.78
C LYS A 86 7.88 -17.99 -7.74
N ASP A 87 6.57 -17.78 -7.78
CA ASP A 87 5.97 -16.46 -7.70
C ASP A 87 6.18 -15.81 -6.33
N LEU A 88 6.09 -16.59 -5.23
CA LEU A 88 6.38 -16.09 -3.89
C LEU A 88 7.86 -15.73 -3.72
N GLU A 89 8.77 -16.51 -4.29
CA GLU A 89 10.21 -16.20 -4.29
C GLU A 89 10.51 -14.96 -5.13
N ALA A 90 9.92 -14.85 -6.31
CA ALA A 90 10.03 -13.66 -7.15
C ALA A 90 9.48 -12.41 -6.45
N ALA A 91 8.35 -12.54 -5.75
CA ALA A 91 7.77 -11.44 -4.96
C ALA A 91 8.66 -11.02 -3.79
N LYS A 92 9.35 -11.96 -3.12
CA LYS A 92 10.33 -11.65 -2.06
C LYS A 92 11.54 -10.89 -2.59
N GLY A 93 11.95 -11.16 -3.83
CA GLY A 93 13.07 -10.50 -4.50
C GLY A 93 12.69 -9.23 -5.26
N TYR A 94 11.45 -8.74 -5.14
CA TYR A 94 10.99 -7.56 -5.86
C TYR A 94 11.79 -6.32 -5.49
N GLN A 95 12.28 -5.59 -6.50
CA GLN A 95 13.07 -4.36 -6.33
C GLN A 95 12.31 -3.16 -6.89
N TRP A 96 12.31 -2.09 -6.12
CA TRP A 96 11.84 -0.78 -6.58
C TRP A 96 12.99 0.00 -7.17
N SER A 97 12.73 0.72 -8.26
CA SER A 97 13.71 1.62 -8.87
C SER A 97 13.05 2.93 -9.27
N VAL A 98 13.80 4.00 -9.14
CA VAL A 98 13.46 5.32 -9.65
C VAL A 98 14.64 5.87 -10.43
N ARG A 99 14.37 6.69 -11.46
CA ARG A 99 15.38 7.45 -12.17
C ARG A 99 15.14 8.92 -11.90
N VAL A 100 16.17 9.63 -11.47
CA VAL A 100 16.10 11.07 -11.18
C VAL A 100 17.02 11.81 -12.13
N GLN A 101 16.51 12.89 -12.70
CA GLN A 101 17.24 13.77 -13.62
C GLN A 101 17.19 15.20 -13.07
N GLY A 102 18.36 15.80 -12.82
CA GLY A 102 18.47 17.21 -12.45
C GLY A 102 18.06 18.13 -13.59
N ASN A 103 17.42 19.24 -13.25
CA ASN A 103 17.08 20.34 -14.15
C ASN A 103 17.96 21.58 -13.87
N GLU A 104 17.76 22.64 -14.65
CA GLU A 104 18.55 23.88 -14.53
C GLU A 104 18.22 24.70 -13.26
N ASN A 105 17.01 24.67 -12.74
CA ASN A 105 16.51 25.58 -11.69
C ASN A 105 16.48 24.93 -10.28
N LEU A 106 17.52 24.23 -9.86
CA LEU A 106 17.56 23.51 -8.57
C LEU A 106 16.35 22.58 -8.34
N THR A 107 15.79 22.08 -9.45
CA THR A 107 14.73 21.09 -9.44
C THR A 107 15.19 19.77 -10.04
N ALA A 108 14.44 18.72 -9.78
CA ALA A 108 14.72 17.39 -10.34
C ALA A 108 13.43 16.72 -10.82
N LYS A 109 13.52 16.02 -11.95
CA LYS A 109 12.44 15.14 -12.43
C LYS A 109 12.65 13.73 -11.90
N ILE A 110 11.65 13.21 -11.18
CA ILE A 110 11.63 11.85 -10.66
C ILE A 110 10.74 11.01 -11.58
N HIS A 111 11.34 9.99 -12.21
CA HIS A 111 10.64 9.03 -13.04
C HIS A 111 10.45 7.74 -12.24
N ALA A 112 9.22 7.45 -11.86
CA ALA A 112 8.83 6.26 -11.13
C ALA A 112 7.77 5.50 -11.93
N ARG A 113 8.10 4.33 -12.47
CA ARG A 113 7.25 3.58 -13.39
C ARG A 113 6.84 4.46 -14.59
N ASN A 114 5.52 4.70 -14.79
CA ASN A 114 4.94 5.55 -15.85
C ASN A 114 4.62 6.99 -15.37
N HIS A 115 5.05 7.37 -14.15
CA HIS A 115 4.82 8.70 -13.59
C HIS A 115 6.07 9.54 -13.63
N THR A 116 5.88 10.85 -13.84
CA THR A 116 6.93 11.86 -13.71
C THR A 116 6.49 12.89 -12.68
N LEU A 117 7.33 13.11 -11.67
CA LEU A 117 7.10 14.06 -10.60
C LEU A 117 8.21 15.11 -10.64
N LEU A 118 7.91 16.34 -10.23
CA LEU A 118 8.90 17.41 -10.07
C LEU A 118 9.21 17.58 -8.59
N ALA A 119 10.49 17.63 -8.23
CA ALA A 119 10.97 17.89 -6.88
C ALA A 119 11.81 19.17 -6.85
N GLY A 120 11.58 20.00 -5.84
CA GLY A 120 12.36 21.20 -5.52
C GLY A 120 13.47 20.92 -4.49
N GLN A 121 14.16 22.00 -4.09
CA GLN A 121 15.21 21.93 -3.08
C GLN A 121 14.65 21.63 -1.68
N PRO A 122 15.45 21.01 -0.77
CA PRO A 122 14.99 20.60 0.56
C PRO A 122 14.56 21.76 1.47
N ALA A 123 15.21 22.90 1.38
CA ALA A 123 14.88 24.10 2.16
C ALA A 123 14.64 25.28 1.22
N ASP A 124 13.38 25.66 1.08
CA ASP A 124 12.95 26.82 0.32
C ASP A 124 11.95 27.63 1.16
N PHE A 125 12.33 28.85 1.54
CA PHE A 125 11.53 29.76 2.33
C PHE A 125 10.68 30.72 1.49
N SER A 126 10.61 30.49 0.19
CA SER A 126 9.81 31.30 -0.73
C SER A 126 8.32 31.13 -0.43
N ALA A 127 7.56 32.22 -0.56
CA ALA A 127 6.10 32.18 -0.43
C ALA A 127 5.43 31.36 -1.56
N LYS A 128 6.12 31.16 -2.67
CA LYS A 128 5.66 30.37 -3.83
C LYS A 128 6.78 29.45 -4.28
N VAL A 129 6.71 28.20 -3.86
CA VAL A 129 7.61 27.14 -4.32
C VAL A 129 7.10 26.53 -5.63
N GLU A 130 8.00 26.24 -6.56
CA GLU A 130 7.65 25.67 -7.86
C GLU A 130 7.24 24.19 -7.75
N ALA A 131 7.84 23.45 -6.82
CA ALA A 131 7.61 22.03 -6.63
C ALA A 131 7.79 21.62 -5.16
N PRO A 132 7.13 20.51 -4.73
CA PRO A 132 7.38 19.92 -3.42
C PRO A 132 8.86 19.57 -3.25
N SER A 133 9.38 19.75 -2.05
CA SER A 133 10.76 19.40 -1.72
C SER A 133 10.96 17.88 -1.61
N ALA A 134 12.21 17.44 -1.60
CA ALA A 134 12.54 16.05 -1.31
C ALA A 134 12.07 15.63 0.09
N ILE A 135 12.01 16.55 1.06
CA ILE A 135 11.49 16.28 2.42
C ILE A 135 9.97 16.13 2.39
N ASP A 136 9.24 16.91 1.58
CA ASP A 136 7.79 16.72 1.40
C ASP A 136 7.49 15.34 0.80
N PHE A 137 8.27 14.89 -0.20
CA PHE A 137 8.15 13.53 -0.73
C PHE A 137 8.50 12.46 0.31
N PHE A 138 9.49 12.69 1.15
CA PHE A 138 9.87 11.77 2.22
C PHE A 138 8.73 11.61 3.25
N LEU A 139 8.14 12.72 3.73
CA LEU A 139 6.98 12.68 4.61
C LEU A 139 5.74 12.10 3.91
N GLY A 140 5.52 12.50 2.67
CA GLY A 140 4.43 11.98 1.84
C GLY A 140 4.54 10.47 1.60
N SER A 141 5.75 9.93 1.46
CA SER A 141 5.98 8.50 1.31
C SER A 141 5.62 7.72 2.59
N LEU A 142 5.98 8.24 3.76
CA LEU A 142 5.58 7.65 5.04
C LEU A 142 4.06 7.71 5.22
N ALA A 143 3.45 8.89 5.00
CA ALA A 143 2.03 9.09 5.16
C ALA A 143 1.21 8.20 4.23
N SER A 144 1.54 8.16 2.94
CA SER A 144 0.85 7.33 1.95
C SER A 144 0.99 5.84 2.26
N CYS A 145 2.17 5.38 2.68
CA CYS A 145 2.40 3.99 3.07
C CYS A 145 1.51 3.59 4.27
N LEU A 146 1.31 4.49 5.24
CA LEU A 146 0.46 4.24 6.40
C LEU A 146 -1.03 4.26 6.04
N ILE A 147 -1.50 5.28 5.29
CA ILE A 147 -2.91 5.38 4.90
C ILE A 147 -3.33 4.19 4.01
N VAL A 148 -2.56 3.90 2.96
CA VAL A 148 -2.87 2.79 2.05
C VAL A 148 -2.77 1.45 2.78
N GLY A 149 -1.75 1.28 3.63
CA GLY A 149 -1.60 0.10 4.47
C GLY A 149 -2.77 -0.10 5.43
N PHE A 150 -3.25 0.97 6.07
CA PHE A 150 -4.42 0.94 6.95
C PHE A 150 -5.68 0.53 6.18
N LYS A 151 -5.96 1.18 5.05
CA LYS A 151 -7.09 0.83 4.18
C LYS A 151 -7.06 -0.63 3.75
N ALA A 152 -5.89 -1.14 3.34
CA ALA A 152 -5.74 -2.54 2.95
C ALA A 152 -5.99 -3.50 4.12
N GLN A 153 -5.58 -3.16 5.34
CA GLN A 153 -5.85 -3.97 6.54
C GLN A 153 -7.33 -3.92 6.97
N ALA A 154 -7.95 -2.74 6.89
CA ALA A 154 -9.37 -2.54 7.17
C ALA A 154 -10.25 -3.32 6.18
N SER A 155 -9.93 -3.22 4.89
CA SER A 155 -10.58 -3.95 3.81
C SER A 155 -10.62 -5.46 4.04
N LYS A 156 -9.49 -6.06 4.44
CA LYS A 156 -9.40 -7.50 4.74
C LYS A 156 -10.23 -7.95 5.94
N ARG A 157 -10.68 -7.01 6.78
CA ARG A 157 -11.54 -7.25 7.94
C ARG A 157 -12.97 -6.77 7.74
N ASN A 158 -13.34 -6.44 6.50
CA ASN A 158 -14.64 -5.86 6.13
C ASN A 158 -15.00 -4.60 6.94
N VAL A 159 -13.99 -3.80 7.30
CA VAL A 159 -14.17 -2.52 7.99
C VAL A 159 -14.26 -1.41 6.95
N THR A 160 -15.36 -0.66 6.98
CA THR A 160 -15.57 0.52 6.14
C THR A 160 -14.84 1.73 6.73
N ILE A 161 -14.14 2.46 5.90
CA ILE A 161 -13.50 3.74 6.24
C ILE A 161 -14.18 4.82 5.42
N ASP A 162 -14.86 5.74 6.10
CA ASP A 162 -15.58 6.84 5.46
C ASP A 162 -14.61 7.93 5.01
N ASN A 163 -13.66 8.29 5.88
CA ASN A 163 -12.62 9.26 5.58
C ASN A 163 -11.35 8.97 6.41
N GLY A 164 -10.20 9.40 5.88
CA GLY A 164 -8.93 9.29 6.58
C GLY A 164 -7.91 10.29 6.06
N GLU A 165 -7.38 11.12 6.96
CA GLU A 165 -6.38 12.14 6.68
C GLU A 165 -5.22 12.04 7.66
N LEU A 166 -3.99 11.92 7.15
CA LEU A 166 -2.78 11.90 7.95
C LEU A 166 -1.95 13.17 7.72
N THR A 167 -1.79 13.96 8.76
CA THR A 167 -0.91 15.11 8.76
C THR A 167 0.40 14.76 9.45
N LEU A 168 1.54 14.96 8.78
CA LEU A 168 2.87 14.78 9.35
C LEU A 168 3.64 16.10 9.36
N LYS A 169 4.50 16.25 10.38
CA LYS A 169 5.44 17.37 10.54
C LYS A 169 6.81 16.81 10.91
N ALA A 170 7.85 17.39 10.34
CA ALA A 170 9.24 17.16 10.69
C ALA A 170 10.04 18.44 10.55
N SER A 171 11.20 18.48 11.19
CA SER A 171 12.19 19.54 11.02
C SER A 171 13.57 18.92 10.81
N ILE A 172 14.41 19.60 10.05
CA ILE A 172 15.85 19.37 10.06
C ILE A 172 16.39 19.88 11.39
N ASP A 173 17.25 19.14 12.07
CA ASP A 173 17.81 19.52 13.37
C ASP A 173 18.53 20.86 13.31
N ASN A 174 19.31 21.08 12.25
CA ASN A 174 19.88 22.38 11.94
C ASN A 174 19.79 22.65 10.43
N VAL A 175 18.78 23.44 10.02
CA VAL A 175 18.60 23.84 8.62
C VAL A 175 19.69 24.79 8.14
N LEU A 176 20.28 25.62 9.01
CA LEU A 176 21.35 26.56 8.65
C LEU A 176 22.64 25.82 8.33
N TYR A 177 22.93 24.71 9.03
CA TYR A 177 24.01 23.82 8.68
C TYR A 177 23.79 23.16 7.31
N HIS A 178 22.54 22.72 7.02
CA HIS A 178 22.19 22.19 5.70
C HIS A 178 22.40 23.22 4.58
N MET A 179 22.16 24.49 4.85
CA MET A 179 22.33 25.60 3.90
C MET A 179 23.75 26.18 3.85
N GLU A 180 24.68 25.58 4.54
CA GLU A 180 26.08 26.05 4.64
C GLU A 180 26.21 27.48 5.21
N LEU A 181 25.26 27.89 6.07
CA LEU A 181 25.30 29.16 6.80
C LEU A 181 25.89 29.03 8.20
N GLU A 182 26.06 27.81 8.68
CA GLU A 182 26.75 27.44 9.91
C GLU A 182 27.69 26.27 9.64
N ASP A 183 28.83 26.26 10.30
CA ASP A 183 29.88 25.24 10.13
C ASP A 183 29.68 24.01 11.03
N GLU A 184 28.85 24.13 12.07
CA GLU A 184 28.55 23.04 13.01
C GLU A 184 27.05 22.75 13.10
N GLY A 185 26.70 21.46 13.19
CA GLY A 185 25.31 21.06 13.30
C GLY A 185 25.01 19.69 12.70
N SER A 186 23.74 19.38 12.55
CA SER A 186 23.24 18.13 11.96
C SER A 186 22.13 18.41 10.96
N PRO A 187 22.22 17.92 9.71
CA PRO A 187 21.16 18.06 8.72
C PRO A 187 20.12 16.94 8.81
N LYS A 188 20.10 16.18 9.92
CA LYS A 188 19.18 15.05 10.10
C LYS A 188 17.76 15.51 10.39
N ILE A 189 16.82 14.65 10.06
CA ILE A 189 15.46 14.69 10.61
C ILE A 189 15.45 13.71 11.76
N SER A 190 15.48 14.20 13.02
CA SER A 190 15.51 13.36 14.21
C SER A 190 14.12 13.02 14.74
N LYS A 191 13.10 13.81 14.38
CA LYS A 191 11.73 13.63 14.86
C LYS A 191 10.69 13.87 13.76
N ILE A 192 9.72 12.95 13.70
CA ILE A 192 8.49 13.09 12.90
C ILE A 192 7.29 12.97 13.85
N SER A 193 6.37 13.92 13.78
CA SER A 193 5.14 13.89 14.56
C SER A 193 3.93 14.11 13.67
N GLY A 194 2.76 13.62 14.11
CA GLY A 194 1.55 13.82 13.35
C GLY A 194 0.31 13.18 13.95
N THR A 195 -0.80 13.29 13.20
CA THR A 195 -2.07 12.69 13.60
C THR A 195 -2.78 12.13 12.40
N TYR A 196 -3.25 10.90 12.53
CA TYR A 196 -4.14 10.27 11.58
C TYR A 196 -5.57 10.44 12.07
N TYR A 197 -6.30 11.33 11.42
CA TYR A 197 -7.74 11.54 11.64
C TYR A 197 -8.51 10.52 10.81
N LEU A 198 -9.37 9.76 11.47
CA LEU A 198 -10.07 8.63 10.88
C LEU A 198 -11.56 8.67 11.24
N SER A 199 -12.44 8.56 10.24
CA SER A 199 -13.87 8.35 10.42
C SER A 199 -14.27 6.98 9.93
N SER A 200 -14.94 6.21 10.80
CA SER A 200 -15.41 4.85 10.51
C SER A 200 -16.53 4.47 11.49
N PRO A 201 -17.54 3.73 11.07
CA PRO A 201 -18.58 3.19 11.95
C PRO A 201 -18.11 1.97 12.78
N ALA A 202 -16.87 1.51 12.60
CA ALA A 202 -16.34 0.33 13.27
C ALA A 202 -15.94 0.64 14.72
N ASP A 203 -15.83 -0.41 15.52
CA ASP A 203 -15.37 -0.33 16.91
C ASP A 203 -13.96 0.26 17.02
N GLU A 204 -13.76 1.15 18.00
CA GLU A 204 -12.51 1.87 18.22
C GLU A 204 -11.34 0.90 18.50
N GLY A 205 -11.54 -0.12 19.31
CA GLY A 205 -10.51 -1.11 19.61
C GLY A 205 -10.07 -1.90 18.38
N LEU A 206 -11.01 -2.20 17.46
CA LEU A 206 -10.68 -2.81 16.19
C LEU A 206 -9.87 -1.87 15.29
N LEU A 207 -10.21 -0.58 15.26
CA LEU A 207 -9.46 0.42 14.49
C LEU A 207 -8.03 0.60 15.03
N GLU A 208 -7.87 0.61 16.34
CA GLU A 208 -6.54 0.63 17.00
C GLU A 208 -5.72 -0.63 16.68
N GLU A 209 -6.34 -1.81 16.69
CA GLU A 209 -5.66 -3.06 16.30
C GLU A 209 -5.18 -3.00 14.85
N ILE A 210 -6.03 -2.50 13.94
CA ILE A 210 -5.67 -2.32 12.53
C ILE A 210 -4.51 -1.33 12.40
N TRP A 211 -4.53 -0.23 13.15
CA TRP A 211 -3.46 0.76 13.17
C TRP A 211 -2.12 0.16 13.61
N ASN A 212 -2.12 -0.53 14.75
CA ASN A 212 -0.93 -1.18 15.28
C ASN A 212 -0.34 -2.22 14.30
N ASN A 213 -1.22 -2.99 13.64
CA ASN A 213 -0.79 -3.94 12.61
C ASN A 213 -0.25 -3.24 11.35
N THR A 214 -0.81 -2.08 11.00
CA THR A 214 -0.32 -1.23 9.90
C THR A 214 1.08 -0.72 10.18
N LEU A 215 1.32 -0.15 11.36
CA LEU A 215 2.64 0.29 11.78
C LEU A 215 3.66 -0.85 11.75
N LYS A 216 3.29 -2.02 12.28
CA LYS A 216 4.15 -3.21 12.30
C LYS A 216 4.53 -3.71 10.91
N ARG A 217 3.67 -3.51 9.89
CA ARG A 217 3.85 -4.02 8.54
C ARG A 217 4.27 -2.97 7.52
N SER A 218 4.33 -1.70 7.90
CA SER A 218 4.77 -0.61 7.02
C SER A 218 6.29 -0.66 6.82
N PRO A 219 6.79 -0.90 5.60
CA PRO A 219 8.24 -0.96 5.37
C PRO A 219 8.91 0.39 5.66
N ILE A 220 8.29 1.52 5.28
CA ILE A 220 8.86 2.85 5.50
C ILE A 220 8.89 3.17 7.00
N TYR A 221 7.79 2.96 7.73
CA TYR A 221 7.76 3.18 9.17
C TYR A 221 8.78 2.31 9.91
N GLN A 222 8.86 1.01 9.60
CA GLN A 222 9.80 0.10 10.26
C GLN A 222 11.26 0.44 9.97
N THR A 223 11.57 0.98 8.78
CA THR A 223 12.91 1.45 8.45
C THR A 223 13.27 2.73 9.22
N LEU A 224 12.36 3.70 9.27
CA LEU A 224 12.62 5.00 9.86
C LEU A 224 12.68 4.97 11.40
N ARG A 225 11.83 4.17 12.06
CA ARG A 225 11.75 4.10 13.53
C ARG A 225 13.05 3.70 14.22
N GLU A 226 14.01 3.16 13.50
CA GLU A 226 15.32 2.78 14.06
C GLU A 226 16.25 3.99 14.23
N THR A 227 16.00 5.08 13.50
CA THR A 227 16.89 6.26 13.45
C THR A 227 16.17 7.58 13.68
N VAL A 228 14.84 7.59 13.59
CA VAL A 228 13.99 8.78 13.73
C VAL A 228 12.95 8.51 14.82
N GLU A 229 12.79 9.45 15.75
CA GLU A 229 11.69 9.43 16.71
C GLU A 229 10.37 9.70 15.98
N ILE A 230 9.44 8.74 15.98
CA ILE A 230 8.16 8.86 15.27
C ILE A 230 7.02 8.81 16.28
N ASP A 231 6.28 9.92 16.42
CA ASP A 231 5.09 10.08 17.26
C ASP A 231 3.87 10.39 16.37
N ILE A 232 3.16 9.36 15.94
CA ILE A 232 1.94 9.49 15.11
C ILE A 232 0.75 8.95 15.89
N LYS A 233 -0.20 9.83 16.21
CA LYS A 233 -1.42 9.51 16.95
C LYS A 233 -2.55 9.14 16.00
N LEU A 234 -3.33 8.12 16.37
CA LEU A 234 -4.63 7.85 15.74
C LEU A 234 -5.70 8.67 16.47
N SER A 235 -6.51 9.40 15.73
CA SER A 235 -7.65 10.17 16.23
C SER A 235 -8.91 9.77 15.48
N ILE A 236 -9.81 9.08 16.17
CA ILE A 236 -11.09 8.64 15.59
C ILE A 236 -12.08 9.81 15.72
N VAL A 237 -12.69 10.19 14.61
CA VAL A 237 -13.64 11.30 14.49
C VAL A 237 -15.00 10.72 14.12
N PHE A 238 -16.04 11.06 14.89
CA PHE A 238 -17.41 10.61 14.70
C PHE A 238 -18.23 11.62 13.92
#